data_b191a6d388f16afcb16264649c57204b
#
_entry.id   b191a6d388f16afcb16264649c57204b
#
_cell.length_a   1.000
_cell.length_b   1.000
_cell.length_c   1.000
_cell.angle_alpha   90.00
_cell.angle_beta   90.00
_cell.angle_gamma   90.00
#
_symmetry.space_group_name_H-M   'P 1'
#
loop_
_entity.id
_entity.type
_entity.pdbx_description
1 polymer ?
#
loop_
_entity_poly.entity_id
_entity_poly.type
_entity_poly.pdbx_seq_one_letter_code
_entity_poly.pdbx_strand_id
1 'polypeptide(L)'
;MDKIKQDAKIDMVYLWCDGNDTAFKERKQQYLKLEDNSEQENIEVVGDVRFYDNEELKYSLRSLEMYASWINHVYIVTDRQVPNWLNVEYEKVTVVDHSEIMPQECIPCFNSTVIEYFLPFIPNLSEKFLYGNDDTFFGNETKPEDFFVGDKPIVRVKKSRRKKLSYNPEKKYTYYGTVLNSLEILAKAYGKSLPYDLHHNIDAYSKSMFLSTLEKFKDSLNKCVKNRFRKFNDIQRILFNLDMVYTGKAELKIVSDPKPWRLRLDCLKKVKWESYCDADNAPKIYTRIAKYKPKLFCINSGADTTLEEKMKTKQFMESLFPQPSRFEKSI
;
A
#
# COMPACT_ATOMS: atom_id res chain seq x y z
N MET A 1 -17.09 -9.43 36.71
CA MET A 1 -17.44 -10.16 35.46
C MET A 1 -16.75 -9.46 34.32
N ASP A 2 -15.52 -9.88 34.04
CA ASP A 2 -14.73 -9.33 32.95
C ASP A 2 -15.36 -9.79 31.63
N LYS A 3 -15.89 -8.84 30.86
CA LYS A 3 -16.20 -9.06 29.46
C LYS A 3 -14.85 -9.40 28.80
N ILE A 4 -14.63 -10.66 28.51
CA ILE A 4 -13.59 -11.11 27.57
C ILE A 4 -13.84 -10.25 26.30
N LYS A 5 -13.00 -9.24 26.06
CA LYS A 5 -12.97 -8.54 24.80
C LYS A 5 -12.61 -9.62 23.77
N GLN A 6 -13.61 -10.04 23.03
CA GLN A 6 -13.40 -10.90 21.87
C GLN A 6 -12.37 -10.16 21.01
N ASP A 7 -11.20 -10.76 20.81
CA ASP A 7 -10.11 -10.14 20.05
C ASP A 7 -10.69 -9.68 18.72
N ALA A 8 -10.67 -8.36 18.50
CA ALA A 8 -11.29 -7.77 17.33
C ALA A 8 -10.56 -8.31 16.08
N LYS A 9 -11.33 -8.92 15.17
CA LYS A 9 -10.81 -9.44 13.91
C LYS A 9 -10.11 -8.32 13.13
N ILE A 10 -8.94 -8.62 12.58
CA ILE A 10 -8.16 -7.71 11.75
C ILE A 10 -7.89 -8.41 10.43
N ASP A 11 -8.34 -7.82 9.35
CA ASP A 11 -8.14 -8.36 8.01
C ASP A 11 -6.96 -7.68 7.30
N MET A 12 -6.43 -8.31 6.27
CA MET A 12 -5.42 -7.74 5.40
C MET A 12 -5.99 -7.54 3.99
N VAL A 13 -5.76 -6.38 3.40
CA VAL A 13 -6.16 -6.05 2.03
C VAL A 13 -4.92 -5.78 1.20
N TYR A 14 -4.85 -6.41 0.04
CA TYR A 14 -3.84 -6.17 -0.99
C TYR A 14 -4.49 -5.66 -2.27
N LEU A 15 -3.83 -4.73 -2.96
CA LEU A 15 -4.08 -4.48 -4.37
C LEU A 15 -3.07 -5.27 -5.19
N TRP A 16 -3.56 -5.91 -6.25
CA TRP A 16 -2.70 -6.68 -7.15
C TRP A 16 -3.20 -6.64 -8.58
N CYS A 17 -2.28 -6.63 -9.53
CA CYS A 17 -2.55 -6.88 -10.94
C CYS A 17 -1.34 -7.55 -11.61
N ASP A 18 -1.61 -8.39 -12.60
CA ASP A 18 -0.59 -8.87 -13.54
C ASP A 18 -0.66 -8.05 -14.83
N GLY A 19 0.28 -7.14 -14.99
CA GLY A 19 0.42 -6.35 -16.21
C GLY A 19 0.89 -7.15 -17.43
N ASN A 20 1.27 -8.43 -17.28
CA ASN A 20 1.60 -9.30 -18.40
C ASN A 20 0.37 -10.01 -18.97
N ASP A 21 -0.74 -10.03 -18.26
CA ASP A 21 -2.01 -10.56 -18.74
C ASP A 21 -2.48 -9.85 -20.01
N THR A 22 -2.77 -10.62 -21.06
CA THR A 22 -3.13 -10.08 -22.38
C THR A 22 -4.43 -9.28 -22.32
N ALA A 23 -5.45 -9.78 -21.63
CA ALA A 23 -6.74 -9.10 -21.53
C ALA A 23 -6.64 -7.81 -20.73
N PHE A 24 -5.81 -7.78 -19.69
CA PHE A 24 -5.51 -6.56 -18.93
C PHE A 24 -4.78 -5.53 -19.81
N LYS A 25 -3.76 -5.95 -20.57
CA LYS A 25 -3.04 -5.06 -21.50
C LYS A 25 -3.96 -4.45 -22.56
N GLU A 26 -4.80 -5.26 -23.16
CA GLU A 26 -5.75 -4.81 -24.18
C GLU A 26 -6.74 -3.78 -23.60
N ARG A 27 -7.33 -4.06 -22.44
CA ARG A 27 -8.20 -3.09 -21.74
C ARG A 27 -7.45 -1.79 -21.42
N LYS A 28 -6.26 -1.89 -20.81
CA LYS A 28 -5.43 -0.73 -20.50
C LYS A 28 -5.17 0.13 -21.74
N GLN A 29 -4.74 -0.48 -22.84
CA GLN A 29 -4.47 0.23 -24.10
C GLN A 29 -5.71 0.85 -24.72
N GLN A 30 -6.84 0.17 -24.67
CA GLN A 30 -8.11 0.70 -25.17
C GLN A 30 -8.48 2.01 -24.46
N TYR A 31 -8.43 2.03 -23.12
CA TYR A 31 -8.80 3.21 -22.35
C TYR A 31 -7.72 4.29 -22.37
N LEU A 32 -6.44 3.91 -22.49
CA LEU A 32 -5.35 4.88 -22.62
C LEU A 32 -5.49 5.75 -23.89
N LYS A 33 -5.96 5.20 -25.00
CA LYS A 33 -6.22 5.95 -26.23
C LYS A 33 -7.29 7.04 -26.08
N LEU A 34 -8.08 7.01 -25.01
CA LEU A 34 -9.10 8.00 -24.69
C LEU A 34 -8.58 9.13 -23.81
N GLU A 35 -7.35 8.98 -23.26
CA GLU A 35 -6.71 10.00 -22.44
C GLU A 35 -5.96 11.04 -23.31
N ASP A 36 -5.66 12.20 -22.71
CA ASP A 36 -4.85 13.23 -23.38
C ASP A 36 -3.42 12.76 -23.66
N ASN A 37 -2.81 13.23 -24.73
CA ASN A 37 -1.47 12.83 -25.17
C ASN A 37 -0.40 12.98 -24.05
N SER A 38 -0.49 14.01 -23.23
CA SER A 38 0.44 14.24 -22.12
C SER A 38 0.43 13.11 -21.08
N GLU A 39 -0.72 12.47 -20.87
CA GLU A 39 -0.86 11.33 -19.94
C GLU A 39 -0.44 10.02 -20.62
N GLN A 40 -0.64 9.90 -21.94
CA GLN A 40 -0.23 8.72 -22.70
C GLN A 40 1.30 8.55 -22.76
N GLU A 41 2.06 9.64 -22.70
CA GLU A 41 3.53 9.65 -22.73
C GLU A 41 4.18 9.60 -21.34
N ASN A 42 3.41 9.81 -20.29
CA ASN A 42 3.97 9.86 -18.93
C ASN A 42 4.27 8.46 -18.40
N ILE A 43 5.56 8.08 -18.34
CA ILE A 43 6.02 6.78 -17.86
C ILE A 43 5.61 6.51 -16.38
N GLU A 44 5.43 7.56 -15.56
CA GLU A 44 4.93 7.40 -14.20
C GLU A 44 3.44 7.04 -14.14
N VAL A 45 2.70 7.24 -15.22
CA VAL A 45 1.28 6.94 -15.35
C VAL A 45 1.06 5.60 -16.05
N VAL A 46 1.70 5.39 -17.19
CA VAL A 46 1.40 4.30 -18.13
C VAL A 46 2.48 3.23 -18.22
N GLY A 47 3.63 3.46 -17.61
CA GLY A 47 4.79 2.55 -17.71
C GLY A 47 4.47 1.11 -17.28
N ASP A 48 4.84 0.14 -18.09
CA ASP A 48 4.57 -1.28 -17.84
C ASP A 48 5.20 -1.80 -16.55
N VAL A 49 6.28 -1.20 -16.10
CA VAL A 49 6.97 -1.54 -14.84
C VAL A 49 6.02 -1.46 -13.63
N ARG A 50 5.03 -0.55 -13.65
CA ARG A 50 4.07 -0.38 -12.55
C ARG A 50 3.04 -1.50 -12.44
N PHE A 51 2.84 -2.23 -13.51
CA PHE A 51 1.85 -3.29 -13.61
C PHE A 51 2.52 -4.68 -13.72
N TYR A 52 3.85 -4.71 -13.74
CA TYR A 52 4.59 -5.95 -13.86
C TYR A 52 4.55 -6.72 -12.53
N ASP A 53 4.03 -7.94 -12.57
CA ASP A 53 4.06 -8.87 -11.44
C ASP A 53 5.37 -9.68 -11.46
N ASN A 54 6.16 -9.57 -10.42
CA ASN A 54 7.36 -10.38 -10.16
C ASN A 54 7.13 -11.41 -9.04
N GLU A 55 5.87 -11.82 -8.88
CA GLU A 55 5.37 -12.69 -7.80
C GLU A 55 5.52 -12.09 -6.39
N GLU A 56 5.61 -10.76 -6.26
CA GLU A 56 5.77 -10.09 -4.98
C GLU A 56 4.66 -10.49 -4.01
N LEU A 57 3.39 -10.50 -4.45
CA LEU A 57 2.24 -10.89 -3.64
C LEU A 57 2.39 -12.29 -3.04
N LYS A 58 2.93 -13.24 -3.80
CA LYS A 58 3.16 -14.62 -3.35
C LYS A 58 4.08 -14.65 -2.12
N TYR A 59 5.20 -13.94 -2.20
CA TYR A 59 6.15 -13.87 -1.08
C TYR A 59 5.64 -12.99 0.05
N SER A 60 4.82 -11.98 -0.25
CA SER A 60 4.13 -11.19 0.78
C SER A 60 3.18 -12.06 1.60
N LEU A 61 2.40 -12.93 0.96
CA LEU A 61 1.52 -13.89 1.65
C LEU A 61 2.30 -14.93 2.46
N ARG A 62 3.44 -15.42 1.96
CA ARG A 62 4.35 -16.27 2.75
C ARG A 62 4.84 -15.53 4.00
N SER A 63 5.22 -14.26 3.86
CA SER A 63 5.65 -13.42 4.98
C SER A 63 4.55 -13.18 6.00
N LEU A 64 3.32 -12.98 5.52
CA LEU A 64 2.13 -12.83 6.36
C LEU A 64 1.88 -14.10 7.17
N GLU A 65 1.86 -15.27 6.53
CA GLU A 65 1.65 -16.53 7.22
C GLU A 65 2.73 -16.81 8.27
N MET A 66 3.98 -16.45 7.96
CA MET A 66 5.13 -16.66 8.85
C MET A 66 5.13 -15.71 10.06
N TYR A 67 4.78 -14.43 9.88
CA TYR A 67 5.03 -13.38 10.87
C TYR A 67 3.79 -12.61 11.33
N ALA A 68 2.63 -12.87 10.72
CA ALA A 68 1.37 -12.22 11.03
C ALA A 68 0.19 -13.21 10.99
N SER A 69 0.39 -14.45 11.46
CA SER A 69 -0.61 -15.54 11.45
C SER A 69 -1.91 -15.20 12.21
N TRP A 70 -1.90 -14.13 13.03
CA TRP A 70 -3.05 -13.57 13.73
C TRP A 70 -4.02 -12.81 12.79
N ILE A 71 -3.66 -12.54 11.55
CA ILE A 71 -4.58 -11.97 10.55
C ILE A 71 -5.77 -12.91 10.35
N ASN A 72 -6.97 -12.33 10.43
CA ASN A 72 -8.21 -13.07 10.34
C ASN A 72 -8.50 -13.54 8.90
N HIS A 73 -8.43 -12.63 7.94
CA HIS A 73 -8.74 -12.90 6.52
C HIS A 73 -7.91 -12.00 5.60
N VAL A 74 -7.68 -12.44 4.37
CA VAL A 74 -6.94 -11.71 3.34
C VAL A 74 -7.86 -11.44 2.17
N TYR A 75 -7.94 -10.19 1.74
CA TYR A 75 -8.64 -9.76 0.53
C TYR A 75 -7.62 -9.31 -0.51
N ILE A 76 -7.75 -9.83 -1.74
CA ILE A 76 -6.91 -9.44 -2.88
C ILE A 76 -7.81 -8.73 -3.88
N VAL A 77 -7.66 -7.41 -3.98
CA VAL A 77 -8.45 -6.56 -4.88
C VAL A 77 -7.76 -6.48 -6.23
N THR A 78 -8.50 -6.73 -7.31
CA THR A 78 -7.94 -6.89 -8.66
C THR A 78 -8.97 -6.54 -9.75
N ASP A 79 -8.54 -6.41 -11.02
CA ASP A 79 -9.40 -6.22 -12.18
C ASP A 79 -9.52 -7.52 -12.99
N ARG A 80 -10.49 -8.37 -12.63
CA ARG A 80 -10.84 -9.62 -13.36
C ARG A 80 -9.67 -10.59 -13.50
N GLN A 81 -8.77 -10.60 -12.52
CA GLN A 81 -7.59 -11.44 -12.53
C GLN A 81 -7.55 -12.31 -11.27
N VAL A 82 -6.90 -13.46 -11.38
CA VAL A 82 -6.59 -14.33 -10.24
C VAL A 82 -5.16 -14.83 -10.43
N PRO A 83 -4.28 -14.67 -9.43
CA PRO A 83 -2.94 -15.23 -9.53
C PRO A 83 -2.99 -16.73 -9.77
N ASN A 84 -2.29 -17.24 -10.79
CA ASN A 84 -2.36 -18.64 -11.20
C ASN A 84 -1.91 -19.63 -10.11
N TRP A 85 -1.05 -19.20 -9.22
CA TRP A 85 -0.52 -19.97 -8.08
C TRP A 85 -1.41 -19.90 -6.85
N LEU A 86 -2.40 -18.98 -6.78
CA LEU A 86 -3.22 -18.75 -5.60
C LEU A 86 -4.21 -19.90 -5.37
N ASN A 87 -4.24 -20.40 -4.14
CA ASN A 87 -5.25 -21.36 -3.67
C ASN A 87 -6.52 -20.62 -3.26
N VAL A 88 -7.43 -20.41 -4.18
CA VAL A 88 -8.70 -19.69 -3.93
C VAL A 88 -9.68 -20.47 -3.02
N GLU A 89 -9.43 -21.75 -2.80
CA GLU A 89 -10.24 -22.60 -1.89
C GLU A 89 -9.80 -22.46 -0.42
N TYR A 90 -8.70 -21.75 -0.17
CA TYR A 90 -8.28 -21.55 1.20
C TYR A 90 -9.23 -20.56 1.90
N GLU A 91 -9.82 -21.01 3.02
CA GLU A 91 -10.87 -20.29 3.75
C GLU A 91 -10.49 -18.86 4.20
N LYS A 92 -9.19 -18.54 4.27
CA LYS A 92 -8.69 -17.23 4.70
C LYS A 92 -8.35 -16.28 3.56
N VAL A 93 -8.72 -16.56 2.33
CA VAL A 93 -8.48 -15.66 1.21
C VAL A 93 -9.74 -15.45 0.36
N THR A 94 -9.93 -14.22 -0.09
CA THR A 94 -10.98 -13.85 -1.05
C THR A 94 -10.38 -12.92 -2.10
N VAL A 95 -10.57 -13.26 -3.37
CA VAL A 95 -10.29 -12.36 -4.48
C VAL A 95 -11.52 -11.49 -4.69
N VAL A 96 -11.34 -10.18 -4.73
CA VAL A 96 -12.40 -9.16 -4.88
C VAL A 96 -12.19 -8.43 -6.18
N ASP A 97 -13.16 -8.52 -7.08
CA ASP A 97 -13.13 -7.76 -8.33
C ASP A 97 -13.47 -6.28 -8.10
N HIS A 98 -12.90 -5.41 -8.90
CA HIS A 98 -13.20 -3.97 -8.83
C HIS A 98 -14.71 -3.69 -8.93
N SER A 99 -15.46 -4.49 -9.71
CA SER A 99 -16.91 -4.34 -9.89
C SER A 99 -17.73 -4.62 -8.63
N GLU A 100 -17.16 -5.30 -7.64
CA GLU A 100 -17.83 -5.58 -6.36
C GLU A 100 -17.79 -4.38 -5.40
N ILE A 101 -16.82 -3.49 -5.58
CA ILE A 101 -16.57 -2.39 -4.64
C ILE A 101 -16.64 -1.00 -5.27
N MET A 102 -16.49 -0.89 -6.60
CA MET A 102 -16.44 0.38 -7.31
C MET A 102 -17.70 0.62 -8.16
N PRO A 103 -18.17 1.88 -8.28
CA PRO A 103 -19.24 2.23 -9.21
C PRO A 103 -18.86 1.92 -10.66
N GLN A 104 -19.85 1.53 -11.47
CA GLN A 104 -19.66 1.15 -12.88
C GLN A 104 -18.95 2.22 -13.71
N GLU A 105 -19.21 3.50 -13.43
CA GLU A 105 -18.57 4.62 -14.12
C GLU A 105 -17.09 4.80 -13.78
N CYS A 106 -16.60 4.18 -12.71
CA CYS A 106 -15.20 4.24 -12.28
C CYS A 106 -14.37 3.07 -12.83
N ILE A 107 -14.97 2.04 -13.44
CA ILE A 107 -14.28 0.86 -13.96
C ILE A 107 -14.24 0.84 -15.50
N PRO A 108 -13.22 0.22 -16.11
CA PRO A 108 -12.00 -0.27 -15.48
C PRO A 108 -11.16 0.88 -14.88
N CYS A 109 -10.38 0.56 -13.85
CA CYS A 109 -9.50 1.53 -13.18
C CYS A 109 -8.06 0.99 -13.12
N PHE A 110 -7.12 1.76 -13.63
CA PHE A 110 -5.67 1.47 -13.63
C PHE A 110 -4.91 2.39 -12.66
N ASN A 111 -5.65 3.04 -11.77
CA ASN A 111 -5.16 4.00 -10.80
C ASN A 111 -5.34 3.48 -9.37
N SER A 112 -4.29 2.93 -8.79
CA SER A 112 -4.33 2.40 -7.41
C SER A 112 -4.83 3.44 -6.40
N THR A 113 -4.49 4.73 -6.60
CA THR A 113 -4.94 5.81 -5.72
C THR A 113 -6.47 5.91 -5.66
N VAL A 114 -7.15 5.74 -6.79
CA VAL A 114 -8.62 5.76 -6.85
C VAL A 114 -9.21 4.46 -6.31
N ILE A 115 -8.61 3.31 -6.62
CA ILE A 115 -9.07 2.02 -6.11
C ILE A 115 -9.04 2.00 -4.58
N GLU A 116 -8.00 2.60 -3.97
CA GLU A 116 -7.84 2.72 -2.52
C GLU A 116 -9.05 3.39 -1.83
N TYR A 117 -9.78 4.29 -2.49
CA TYR A 117 -10.98 4.93 -1.90
C TYR A 117 -12.10 3.94 -1.66
N PHE A 118 -12.12 2.84 -2.37
CA PHE A 118 -13.19 1.85 -2.34
C PHE A 118 -12.91 0.65 -1.44
N LEU A 119 -11.76 0.57 -0.80
CA LEU A 119 -11.41 -0.53 0.11
C LEU A 119 -12.44 -0.76 1.23
N PRO A 120 -13.04 0.27 1.86
CA PRO A 120 -14.04 0.05 2.90
C PRO A 120 -15.32 -0.64 2.42
N PHE A 121 -15.56 -0.69 1.12
CA PHE A 121 -16.75 -1.33 0.53
C PHE A 121 -16.55 -2.83 0.24
N ILE A 122 -15.37 -3.39 0.53
CA ILE A 122 -15.14 -4.83 0.43
C ILE A 122 -16.18 -5.57 1.29
N PRO A 123 -16.91 -6.54 0.70
CA PRO A 123 -17.89 -7.34 1.44
C PRO A 123 -17.25 -8.07 2.62
N ASN A 124 -17.89 -8.05 3.76
CA ASN A 124 -17.45 -8.69 5.01
C ASN A 124 -16.10 -8.20 5.59
N LEU A 125 -15.52 -7.13 5.07
CA LEU A 125 -14.31 -6.54 5.64
C LEU A 125 -14.53 -6.15 7.10
N SER A 126 -13.63 -6.59 7.97
CA SER A 126 -13.63 -6.27 9.40
C SER A 126 -13.51 -4.77 9.67
N GLU A 127 -13.97 -4.33 10.86
CA GLU A 127 -13.82 -2.93 11.30
C GLU A 127 -12.36 -2.48 11.32
N LYS A 128 -11.46 -3.37 11.74
CA LYS A 128 -10.01 -3.15 11.71
C LYS A 128 -9.42 -3.90 10.54
N PHE A 129 -8.67 -3.19 9.70
CA PHE A 129 -7.97 -3.83 8.60
C PHE A 129 -6.61 -3.20 8.35
N LEU A 130 -5.73 -3.97 7.76
CA LEU A 130 -4.46 -3.54 7.23
C LEU A 130 -4.55 -3.43 5.71
N TYR A 131 -3.82 -2.50 5.16
CA TYR A 131 -3.68 -2.33 3.72
C TYR A 131 -2.21 -2.27 3.32
N GLY A 132 -1.84 -3.02 2.33
CA GLY A 132 -0.52 -3.00 1.71
C GLY A 132 -0.59 -3.23 0.21
N ASN A 133 0.43 -2.76 -0.51
CA ASN A 133 0.64 -3.18 -1.88
C ASN A 133 1.29 -4.57 -1.88
N ASP A 134 1.29 -5.24 -3.02
CA ASP A 134 1.90 -6.54 -3.25
C ASP A 134 3.41 -6.59 -2.91
N ASP A 135 4.10 -5.45 -3.01
CA ASP A 135 5.53 -5.25 -2.72
C ASP A 135 5.86 -4.98 -1.24
N THR A 136 4.88 -5.14 -0.33
CA THR A 136 5.04 -4.92 1.11
C THR A 136 5.07 -6.25 1.88
N PHE A 137 5.97 -6.37 2.84
CA PHE A 137 6.28 -7.65 3.51
C PHE A 137 6.34 -7.51 5.03
N PHE A 138 5.98 -8.59 5.71
CA PHE A 138 6.30 -8.79 7.12
C PHE A 138 7.69 -9.44 7.22
N GLY A 139 8.63 -8.79 7.89
CA GLY A 139 10.01 -9.28 7.97
C GLY A 139 10.39 -9.88 9.33
N ASN A 140 9.49 -9.81 10.30
CA ASN A 140 9.65 -10.36 11.64
C ASN A 140 8.30 -10.48 12.32
N GLU A 141 8.24 -11.23 13.43
CA GLU A 141 7.07 -11.39 14.29
C GLU A 141 6.36 -10.06 14.56
N THR A 142 5.08 -10.03 14.25
CA THR A 142 4.18 -8.91 14.50
C THR A 142 2.99 -9.36 15.34
N LYS A 143 2.32 -8.38 15.92
CA LYS A 143 1.12 -8.57 16.73
C LYS A 143 0.15 -7.41 16.49
N PRO A 144 -1.14 -7.57 16.82
CA PRO A 144 -2.15 -6.52 16.64
C PRO A 144 -1.75 -5.15 17.21
N GLU A 145 -1.05 -5.13 18.35
CA GLU A 145 -0.60 -3.92 19.04
C GLU A 145 0.51 -3.17 18.26
N ASP A 146 1.13 -3.81 17.28
CA ASP A 146 2.04 -3.11 16.37
C ASP A 146 1.29 -2.19 15.40
N PHE A 147 -0.01 -2.42 15.20
CA PHE A 147 -0.84 -1.71 14.25
C PHE A 147 -1.97 -0.89 14.89
N PHE A 148 -2.39 -1.27 16.10
CA PHE A 148 -3.48 -0.62 16.80
C PHE A 148 -3.16 -0.39 18.27
N VAL A 149 -3.59 0.74 18.83
CA VAL A 149 -3.64 1.00 20.26
C VAL A 149 -5.11 1.01 20.67
N GLY A 150 -5.59 -0.09 21.22
CA GLY A 150 -7.03 -0.30 21.41
C GLY A 150 -7.74 -0.32 20.05
N ASP A 151 -8.65 0.63 19.83
CA ASP A 151 -9.37 0.75 18.55
C ASP A 151 -8.74 1.77 17.59
N LYS A 152 -7.68 2.45 18.00
CA LYS A 152 -7.02 3.47 17.19
C LYS A 152 -5.93 2.85 16.31
N PRO A 153 -5.99 3.02 14.99
CA PRO A 153 -4.89 2.63 14.11
C PRO A 153 -3.63 3.46 14.37
N ILE A 154 -2.47 2.87 14.17
CA ILE A 154 -1.18 3.54 14.26
C ILE A 154 -0.77 4.02 12.87
N VAL A 155 -0.82 5.32 12.65
CA VAL A 155 -0.39 5.96 11.40
C VAL A 155 1.11 6.21 11.42
N ARG A 156 1.85 5.54 10.53
CA ARG A 156 3.30 5.67 10.38
C ARG A 156 3.64 6.72 9.35
N VAL A 157 4.43 7.70 9.75
CA VAL A 157 4.83 8.82 8.90
C VAL A 157 6.34 9.08 9.01
N LYS A 158 6.91 9.67 7.96
CA LYS A 158 8.26 10.24 7.96
C LYS A 158 8.16 11.75 8.10
N LYS A 159 9.14 12.38 8.77
CA LYS A 159 9.25 13.84 8.73
C LYS A 159 9.58 14.27 7.31
N SER A 160 8.71 15.08 6.73
CA SER A 160 8.98 15.68 5.42
C SER A 160 10.16 16.64 5.54
N ARG A 161 11.15 16.51 4.65
CA ARG A 161 12.28 17.43 4.55
C ARG A 161 11.96 18.69 3.73
N ARG A 162 10.73 18.81 3.27
CA ARG A 162 10.32 19.83 2.29
C ARG A 162 10.01 21.14 2.98
N LYS A 163 10.69 22.20 2.54
CA LYS A 163 10.58 23.54 3.13
C LYS A 163 9.38 24.35 2.62
N LYS A 164 8.75 23.95 1.52
CA LYS A 164 7.57 24.62 0.95
C LYS A 164 6.71 23.62 0.19
N LEU A 165 5.43 23.71 0.40
CA LEU A 165 4.38 23.16 -0.46
C LEU A 165 4.33 24.03 -1.71
N SER A 166 4.95 23.62 -2.82
CA SER A 166 4.81 24.29 -4.10
C SER A 166 3.94 23.45 -5.01
N TYR A 167 2.84 24.05 -5.42
CA TYR A 167 1.97 23.52 -6.45
C TYR A 167 2.76 23.20 -7.72
N ASN A 168 2.47 22.09 -8.39
CA ASN A 168 3.03 21.78 -9.71
C ASN A 168 2.38 22.67 -10.78
N PRO A 169 3.07 23.71 -11.31
CA PRO A 169 2.48 24.64 -12.26
C PRO A 169 2.21 24.01 -13.63
N GLU A 170 2.84 22.87 -13.94
CA GLU A 170 2.74 22.22 -15.24
C GLU A 170 1.52 21.28 -15.37
N LYS A 171 0.75 21.09 -14.29
CA LYS A 171 -0.40 20.16 -14.25
C LYS A 171 -0.08 18.74 -14.76
N LYS A 172 1.16 18.30 -14.59
CA LYS A 172 1.59 16.94 -14.90
C LYS A 172 1.52 16.07 -13.66
N TYR A 173 1.18 14.79 -13.83
CA TYR A 173 1.23 13.84 -12.75
C TYR A 173 2.66 13.73 -12.20
N THR A 174 2.77 13.85 -10.89
CA THR A 174 3.90 13.37 -10.10
C THR A 174 3.33 12.82 -8.80
N TYR A 175 3.84 11.71 -8.32
CA TYR A 175 3.42 11.15 -7.03
C TYR A 175 3.46 12.21 -5.93
N TYR A 176 4.50 13.01 -5.95
CA TYR A 176 4.70 14.07 -4.98
C TYR A 176 3.64 15.18 -5.07
N GLY A 177 3.27 15.60 -6.27
CA GLY A 177 2.21 16.60 -6.48
C GLY A 177 0.88 16.13 -5.89
N THR A 178 0.54 14.87 -6.04
CA THR A 178 -0.71 14.31 -5.50
C THR A 178 -0.70 14.17 -3.97
N VAL A 179 0.46 13.94 -3.36
CA VAL A 179 0.64 14.05 -1.89
C VAL A 179 0.37 15.48 -1.43
N LEU A 180 0.88 16.49 -2.15
CA LEU A 180 0.64 17.89 -1.83
C LEU A 180 -0.85 18.27 -1.91
N ASN A 181 -1.57 17.80 -2.92
CA ASN A 181 -3.02 18.01 -3.02
C ASN A 181 -3.74 17.55 -1.74
N SER A 182 -3.37 16.38 -1.25
CA SER A 182 -3.94 15.81 -0.03
C SER A 182 -3.63 16.67 1.21
N LEU A 183 -2.39 17.12 1.33
CA LEU A 183 -1.95 17.96 2.45
C LEU A 183 -2.58 19.35 2.42
N GLU A 184 -2.81 19.93 1.23
CA GLU A 184 -3.53 21.19 1.09
C GLU A 184 -5.00 21.09 1.51
N ILE A 185 -5.68 20.02 1.14
CA ILE A 185 -7.06 19.74 1.57
C ILE A 185 -7.14 19.67 3.09
N LEU A 186 -6.22 18.93 3.72
CA LEU A 186 -6.14 18.84 5.17
C LEU A 186 -5.82 20.18 5.83
N ALA A 187 -4.87 20.94 5.26
CA ALA A 187 -4.52 22.26 5.78
C ALA A 187 -5.70 23.22 5.75
N LYS A 188 -6.51 23.20 4.68
CA LYS A 188 -7.74 23.99 4.58
C LYS A 188 -8.79 23.56 5.60
N ALA A 189 -8.95 22.26 5.82
CA ALA A 189 -9.95 21.73 6.75
C ALA A 189 -9.61 21.98 8.22
N TYR A 190 -8.31 21.96 8.58
CA TYR A 190 -7.87 22.03 9.98
C TYR A 190 -7.10 23.29 10.35
N GLY A 191 -6.88 24.21 9.42
CA GLY A 191 -6.14 25.47 9.64
C GLY A 191 -4.65 25.28 9.92
N LYS A 192 -4.12 24.07 9.76
CA LYS A 192 -2.71 23.75 9.98
C LYS A 192 -2.25 22.62 9.07
N SER A 193 -0.97 22.59 8.71
CA SER A 193 -0.35 21.50 7.96
C SER A 193 0.56 20.68 8.88
N LEU A 194 0.53 19.37 8.71
CA LEU A 194 1.51 18.47 9.32
C LEU A 194 2.61 18.16 8.30
N PRO A 195 3.89 18.41 8.64
CA PRO A 195 5.02 18.23 7.73
C PRO A 195 5.44 16.76 7.64
N TYR A 196 4.51 15.90 7.22
CA TYR A 196 4.72 14.46 7.15
C TYR A 196 4.52 13.93 5.75
N ASP A 197 5.29 12.89 5.42
CA ASP A 197 5.08 12.00 4.30
C ASP A 197 4.66 10.63 4.85
N LEU A 198 3.81 9.88 4.15
CA LEU A 198 3.53 8.50 4.54
C LEU A 198 4.81 7.68 4.48
N HIS A 199 4.92 6.73 5.40
CA HIS A 199 5.86 5.66 5.26
C HIS A 199 5.27 4.61 4.31
N HIS A 200 5.91 4.35 3.17
CA HIS A 200 5.42 3.38 2.20
C HIS A 200 5.59 1.97 2.74
N ASN A 201 4.53 1.44 3.31
CA ASN A 201 4.48 0.11 3.91
C ASN A 201 3.03 -0.31 4.18
N ILE A 202 2.82 -1.27 5.09
CA ILE A 202 1.50 -1.72 5.51
C ILE A 202 0.88 -0.69 6.45
N ASP A 203 -0.25 -0.13 6.05
CA ASP A 203 -1.04 0.86 6.79
C ASP A 203 -2.18 0.20 7.57
N ALA A 204 -2.55 0.77 8.72
CA ALA A 204 -3.66 0.32 9.54
C ALA A 204 -4.84 1.29 9.44
N TYR A 205 -6.05 0.75 9.31
CA TYR A 205 -7.29 1.51 9.17
C TYR A 205 -8.41 0.97 10.06
N SER A 206 -9.34 1.86 10.42
CA SER A 206 -10.68 1.52 10.87
C SER A 206 -11.66 1.82 9.73
N LYS A 207 -12.51 0.86 9.38
CA LYS A 207 -13.48 0.97 8.29
C LYS A 207 -14.44 2.15 8.49
N SER A 208 -14.98 2.30 9.68
CA SER A 208 -15.90 3.40 10.02
C SER A 208 -15.22 4.77 9.93
N MET A 209 -13.97 4.89 10.37
CA MET A 209 -13.19 6.13 10.25
C MET A 209 -12.85 6.45 8.80
N PHE A 210 -12.49 5.45 8.01
CA PHE A 210 -12.22 5.62 6.58
C PHE A 210 -13.47 6.15 5.85
N LEU A 211 -14.64 5.54 6.09
CA LEU A 211 -15.92 5.99 5.54
C LEU A 211 -16.28 7.42 5.99
N SER A 212 -16.01 7.76 7.23
CA SER A 212 -16.22 9.14 7.75
C SER A 212 -15.34 10.16 7.00
N THR A 213 -14.10 9.80 6.67
CA THR A 213 -13.17 10.65 5.90
C THR A 213 -13.65 10.78 4.44
N LEU A 214 -14.12 9.69 3.83
CA LEU A 214 -14.70 9.72 2.48
C LEU A 214 -15.87 10.70 2.40
N GLU A 215 -16.81 10.65 3.32
CA GLU A 215 -17.95 11.55 3.34
C GLU A 215 -17.53 13.00 3.61
N LYS A 216 -16.60 13.23 4.55
CA LYS A 216 -16.10 14.56 4.88
C LYS A 216 -15.42 15.27 3.72
N PHE A 217 -14.65 14.55 2.90
CA PHE A 217 -13.90 15.10 1.78
C PHE A 217 -14.50 14.77 0.41
N LYS A 218 -15.76 14.35 0.38
CA LYS A 218 -16.49 13.89 -0.80
C LYS A 218 -16.36 14.85 -2.01
N ASP A 219 -16.53 16.15 -1.79
CA ASP A 219 -16.45 17.14 -2.87
C ASP A 219 -15.03 17.22 -3.50
N SER A 220 -14.02 17.00 -2.70
CA SER A 220 -12.64 16.95 -3.19
C SER A 220 -12.36 15.65 -3.95
N LEU A 221 -12.78 14.51 -3.38
CA LEU A 221 -12.57 13.20 -3.96
C LEU A 221 -13.35 12.99 -5.26
N ASN A 222 -14.56 13.55 -5.37
CA ASN A 222 -15.37 13.50 -6.59
C ASN A 222 -14.70 14.14 -7.81
N LYS A 223 -13.70 15.00 -7.60
CA LYS A 223 -12.93 15.62 -8.71
C LYS A 223 -11.93 14.67 -9.36
N CYS A 224 -11.56 13.59 -8.70
CA CYS A 224 -10.57 12.62 -9.17
C CYS A 224 -11.05 11.17 -9.15
N VAL A 225 -12.19 10.86 -8.55
CA VAL A 225 -12.69 9.48 -8.40
C VAL A 225 -12.90 8.74 -9.72
N LYS A 226 -13.07 9.47 -10.83
CA LYS A 226 -13.21 8.92 -12.19
C LYS A 226 -11.89 8.89 -12.98
N ASN A 227 -10.76 9.23 -12.35
CA ASN A 227 -9.45 9.16 -12.99
C ASN A 227 -9.05 7.68 -13.18
N ARG A 228 -9.25 7.15 -14.37
CA ARG A 228 -8.89 5.75 -14.72
C ARG A 228 -7.38 5.51 -14.66
N PHE A 229 -6.61 6.51 -15.03
CA PHE A 229 -5.16 6.57 -14.91
C PHE A 229 -4.79 7.65 -13.91
N ARG A 230 -3.56 7.60 -13.40
CA ARG A 230 -3.05 8.60 -12.46
C ARG A 230 -3.03 9.98 -13.11
N LYS A 231 -3.55 10.97 -12.39
CA LYS A 231 -3.58 12.37 -12.84
C LYS A 231 -3.03 13.31 -11.76
N PHE A 232 -2.62 14.50 -12.20
CA PHE A 232 -2.07 15.53 -11.31
C PHE A 232 -3.00 15.94 -10.16
N ASN A 233 -4.30 15.77 -10.33
CA ASN A 233 -5.32 16.13 -9.34
C ASN A 233 -5.69 14.96 -8.40
N ASP A 234 -5.04 13.81 -8.49
CA ASP A 234 -5.27 12.69 -7.57
C ASP A 234 -5.00 13.09 -6.10
N ILE A 235 -5.70 12.44 -5.20
CA ILE A 235 -5.62 12.65 -3.76
C ILE A 235 -5.13 11.36 -3.12
N GLN A 236 -3.93 11.38 -2.54
CA GLN A 236 -3.30 10.21 -1.98
C GLN A 236 -3.90 9.80 -0.63
N ARG A 237 -3.73 8.53 -0.26
CA ARG A 237 -4.20 7.94 1.01
C ARG A 237 -3.70 8.66 2.27
N ILE A 238 -2.68 9.51 2.18
CA ILE A 238 -2.24 10.37 3.28
C ILE A 238 -3.39 11.25 3.81
N LEU A 239 -4.40 11.57 2.97
CA LEU A 239 -5.62 12.25 3.39
C LEU A 239 -6.31 11.46 4.51
N PHE A 240 -6.57 10.17 4.29
CA PHE A 240 -7.28 9.31 5.24
C PHE A 240 -6.46 9.09 6.51
N ASN A 241 -5.17 8.82 6.36
CA ASN A 241 -4.26 8.59 7.48
C ASN A 241 -4.18 9.81 8.39
N LEU A 242 -3.95 10.99 7.83
CA LEU A 242 -3.80 12.20 8.64
C LEU A 242 -5.13 12.78 9.13
N ASP A 243 -6.25 12.58 8.43
CA ASP A 243 -7.57 12.95 8.95
C ASP A 243 -7.86 12.23 10.27
N MET A 244 -7.57 10.94 10.35
CA MET A 244 -7.70 10.18 11.60
C MET A 244 -6.81 10.73 12.71
N VAL A 245 -5.59 11.19 12.37
CA VAL A 245 -4.68 11.83 13.34
C VAL A 245 -5.21 13.19 13.79
N TYR A 246 -5.64 14.03 12.87
CA TYR A 246 -6.21 15.35 13.19
C TYR A 246 -7.44 15.27 14.10
N THR A 247 -8.24 14.24 13.92
CA THR A 247 -9.46 14.00 14.71
C THR A 247 -9.19 13.25 16.03
N GLY A 248 -7.93 12.91 16.33
CA GLY A 248 -7.56 12.16 17.54
C GLY A 248 -8.00 10.69 17.54
N LYS A 249 -8.43 10.18 16.39
CA LYS A 249 -8.91 8.81 16.21
C LYS A 249 -7.82 7.82 15.83
N ALA A 250 -6.61 8.29 15.58
CA ALA A 250 -5.43 7.46 15.31
C ALA A 250 -4.23 7.92 16.14
N GLU A 251 -3.29 7.00 16.40
CA GLU A 251 -2.00 7.31 17.02
C GLU A 251 -0.97 7.62 15.93
N LEU A 252 -0.27 8.74 16.09
CA LEU A 252 0.79 9.14 15.17
C LEU A 252 2.13 8.55 15.58
N LYS A 253 2.77 7.81 14.67
CA LYS A 253 4.10 7.27 14.88
C LYS A 253 5.07 7.81 13.83
N ILE A 254 6.04 8.59 14.28
CA ILE A 254 7.11 9.09 13.42
C ILE A 254 8.18 8.00 13.31
N VAL A 255 8.35 7.47 12.11
CA VAL A 255 9.38 6.48 11.79
C VAL A 255 10.49 7.12 10.96
N SER A 256 11.68 6.56 11.02
CA SER A 256 12.81 6.98 10.20
C SER A 256 13.51 5.76 9.64
N ASP A 257 13.88 5.84 8.37
CA ASP A 257 14.75 4.82 7.81
C ASP A 257 16.09 4.85 8.53
N PRO A 258 16.66 3.68 8.82
CA PRO A 258 17.92 3.60 9.54
C PRO A 258 19.04 4.24 8.74
N LYS A 259 19.75 5.19 9.34
CA LYS A 259 20.95 5.77 8.74
C LYS A 259 22.11 4.77 8.80
N PRO A 260 22.95 4.66 7.77
CA PRO A 260 24.05 3.68 7.72
C PRO A 260 24.97 3.68 8.94
N TRP A 261 25.26 4.84 9.51
CA TRP A 261 26.12 4.98 10.69
C TRP A 261 25.41 4.64 12.02
N ARG A 262 24.08 4.86 12.10
CA ARG A 262 23.26 4.47 13.25
C ARG A 262 23.03 2.95 13.32
N LEU A 263 23.08 2.27 12.18
CA LEU A 263 22.91 0.83 12.11
C LEU A 263 23.83 0.06 13.04
N ARG A 264 25.09 0.49 13.17
CA ARG A 264 26.06 -0.10 14.09
C ARG A 264 25.67 0.08 15.56
N LEU A 265 25.16 1.25 15.91
CA LEU A 265 24.76 1.59 17.30
C LEU A 265 23.42 0.93 17.66
N ASP A 266 22.48 0.89 16.72
CA ASP A 266 21.16 0.31 16.94
C ASP A 266 21.24 -1.22 17.05
N CYS A 267 22.16 -1.88 16.34
CA CYS A 267 22.47 -3.29 16.51
C CYS A 267 23.03 -3.61 17.89
N LEU A 268 23.93 -2.78 18.39
CA LEU A 268 24.50 -2.94 19.74
C LEU A 268 23.44 -2.77 20.84
N LYS A 269 22.42 -1.93 20.58
CA LYS A 269 21.32 -1.65 21.51
C LYS A 269 20.12 -2.59 21.33
N LYS A 270 20.18 -3.59 20.43
CA LYS A 270 19.05 -4.48 20.10
C LYS A 270 17.77 -3.72 19.70
N VAL A 271 17.90 -2.53 19.11
CA VAL A 271 16.76 -1.75 18.62
C VAL A 271 16.14 -2.49 17.44
N LYS A 272 14.89 -2.94 17.59
CA LYS A 272 14.12 -3.56 16.52
C LYS A 272 13.58 -2.46 15.60
N TRP A 273 14.01 -2.44 14.36
CA TRP A 273 13.45 -1.51 13.37
C TRP A 273 12.06 -1.93 12.96
N GLU A 274 11.20 -0.94 12.84
CA GLU A 274 9.80 -1.21 12.53
C GLU A 274 9.52 -1.29 11.04
N SER A 275 10.25 -0.55 10.24
CA SER A 275 10.03 -0.56 8.80
C SER A 275 11.26 -0.08 8.04
N TYR A 276 11.42 -0.60 6.85
CA TYR A 276 12.45 -0.22 5.90
C TYR A 276 11.83 -0.15 4.51
N CYS A 277 11.99 0.98 3.83
CA CYS A 277 11.55 1.16 2.45
C CYS A 277 12.69 1.81 1.67
N ASP A 278 13.13 1.18 0.59
CA ASP A 278 14.11 1.77 -0.33
C ASP A 278 14.03 1.10 -1.70
N ALA A 279 13.85 1.90 -2.74
CA ALA A 279 13.71 1.42 -4.12
C ALA A 279 15.06 1.37 -4.88
N ASP A 280 16.08 2.14 -4.45
CA ASP A 280 17.14 2.53 -5.37
C ASP A 280 18.49 1.81 -5.19
N ASN A 281 18.63 0.81 -4.29
CA ASN A 281 19.91 0.17 -4.02
C ASN A 281 19.79 -1.30 -3.60
N ALA A 282 19.24 -2.12 -4.46
CA ALA A 282 18.89 -3.51 -4.21
C ALA A 282 19.94 -4.35 -3.41
N PRO A 283 21.21 -4.49 -3.77
CA PRO A 283 22.12 -5.39 -3.03
C PRO A 283 22.39 -4.96 -1.58
N LYS A 284 22.50 -3.65 -1.32
CA LYS A 284 22.72 -3.12 0.03
C LYS A 284 21.49 -3.27 0.90
N ILE A 285 20.30 -3.17 0.30
CA ILE A 285 19.02 -3.31 0.96
C ILE A 285 18.80 -4.75 1.37
N TYR A 286 19.01 -5.71 0.47
CA TYR A 286 18.83 -7.13 0.75
C TYR A 286 19.69 -7.56 1.92
N THR A 287 20.98 -7.18 1.91
CA THR A 287 21.88 -7.46 3.04
C THR A 287 21.37 -6.87 4.35
N ARG A 288 20.78 -5.68 4.32
CA ARG A 288 20.23 -5.03 5.52
C ARG A 288 18.95 -5.71 6.00
N ILE A 289 18.01 -6.00 5.12
CA ILE A 289 16.77 -6.70 5.48
C ILE A 289 17.10 -8.06 6.08
N ALA A 290 17.95 -8.85 5.43
CA ALA A 290 18.37 -10.16 5.91
C ALA A 290 19.05 -10.11 7.30
N LYS A 291 19.91 -9.09 7.52
CA LYS A 291 20.66 -8.93 8.77
C LYS A 291 19.81 -8.40 9.92
N TYR A 292 18.97 -7.40 9.65
CA TYR A 292 18.28 -6.65 10.71
C TYR A 292 16.84 -7.06 10.91
N LYS A 293 16.26 -7.81 9.99
CA LYS A 293 14.90 -8.37 10.05
C LYS A 293 13.89 -7.35 10.57
N PRO A 294 13.68 -6.24 9.83
CA PRO A 294 12.69 -5.24 10.23
C PRO A 294 11.31 -5.89 10.31
N LYS A 295 10.42 -5.37 11.15
CA LYS A 295 9.04 -5.91 11.23
C LYS A 295 8.30 -5.79 9.91
N LEU A 296 8.49 -4.67 9.23
CA LEU A 296 7.86 -4.38 7.94
C LEU A 296 8.91 -3.84 6.97
N PHE A 297 8.81 -4.23 5.71
CA PHE A 297 9.61 -3.65 4.64
C PHE A 297 8.85 -3.64 3.31
N CYS A 298 9.31 -2.80 2.39
CA CYS A 298 8.80 -2.72 1.03
C CYS A 298 9.99 -2.84 0.07
N ILE A 299 9.83 -3.60 -1.01
CA ILE A 299 10.79 -3.69 -2.10
C ILE A 299 10.07 -3.26 -3.37
N ASN A 300 10.19 -1.99 -3.71
CA ASN A 300 9.53 -1.43 -4.88
C ASN A 300 10.49 -1.40 -6.08
N SER A 301 9.99 -1.73 -7.26
CA SER A 301 10.73 -1.62 -8.52
C SER A 301 10.55 -0.22 -9.11
N GLY A 302 11.67 0.45 -9.42
CA GLY A 302 11.66 1.73 -10.14
C GLY A 302 11.44 1.54 -11.65
N ALA A 303 11.16 2.65 -12.35
CA ALA A 303 10.96 2.64 -13.80
C ALA A 303 12.16 2.07 -14.59
N ASP A 304 13.36 2.22 -14.05
CA ASP A 304 14.61 1.78 -14.66
C ASP A 304 15.07 0.39 -14.20
N THR A 305 14.23 -0.34 -13.46
CA THR A 305 14.58 -1.68 -12.94
C THR A 305 14.77 -2.67 -14.07
N THR A 306 15.97 -3.22 -14.19
CA THR A 306 16.33 -4.21 -15.21
C THR A 306 15.74 -5.58 -14.91
N LEU A 307 15.67 -6.45 -15.92
CA LEU A 307 15.26 -7.84 -15.75
C LEU A 307 16.17 -8.59 -14.77
N GLU A 308 17.47 -8.33 -14.80
CA GLU A 308 18.44 -8.93 -13.88
C GLU A 308 18.17 -8.54 -12.43
N GLU A 309 17.83 -7.26 -12.19
CA GLU A 309 17.45 -6.78 -10.85
C GLU A 309 16.14 -7.39 -10.36
N LYS A 310 15.16 -7.56 -11.24
CA LYS A 310 13.90 -8.26 -10.92
C LYS A 310 14.17 -9.72 -10.53
N MET A 311 15.03 -10.43 -11.28
CA MET A 311 15.42 -11.80 -10.93
C MET A 311 16.14 -11.86 -9.58
N LYS A 312 17.04 -10.93 -9.29
CA LYS A 312 17.72 -10.82 -7.98
C LYS A 312 16.74 -10.54 -6.86
N THR A 313 15.74 -9.67 -7.09
CA THR A 313 14.67 -9.41 -6.13
C THR A 313 13.89 -10.68 -5.83
N LYS A 314 13.46 -11.42 -6.86
CA LYS A 314 12.74 -12.69 -6.69
C LYS A 314 13.57 -13.71 -5.91
N GLN A 315 14.84 -13.92 -6.28
CA GLN A 315 15.76 -14.82 -5.55
C GLN A 315 15.94 -14.40 -4.08
N PHE A 316 16.00 -13.10 -3.83
CA PHE A 316 16.09 -12.59 -2.46
C PHE A 316 14.80 -12.88 -1.66
N MET A 317 13.62 -12.62 -2.22
CA MET A 317 12.34 -12.94 -1.58
C MET A 317 12.22 -14.45 -1.30
N GLU A 318 12.62 -15.29 -2.26
CA GLU A 318 12.63 -16.74 -2.10
C GLU A 318 13.59 -17.19 -0.98
N SER A 319 14.73 -16.53 -0.85
CA SER A 319 15.68 -16.82 0.25
C SER A 319 15.15 -16.45 1.63
N LEU A 320 14.29 -15.42 1.71
CA LEU A 320 13.65 -15.01 2.96
C LEU A 320 12.45 -15.89 3.32
N PHE A 321 11.69 -16.31 2.32
CA PHE A 321 10.42 -17.02 2.45
C PHE A 321 10.40 -18.29 1.60
N PRO A 322 11.27 -19.29 1.88
CA PRO A 322 11.44 -20.45 1.03
C PRO A 322 10.28 -21.45 1.09
N GLN A 323 9.50 -21.44 2.16
CA GLN A 323 8.41 -22.39 2.35
C GLN A 323 7.12 -21.88 1.71
N PRO A 324 6.44 -22.69 0.87
CA PRO A 324 5.12 -22.38 0.37
C PRO A 324 4.14 -22.13 1.52
N SER A 325 3.22 -21.19 1.32
CA SER A 325 2.14 -20.89 2.26
C SER A 325 0.86 -21.65 1.89
N ARG A 326 -0.09 -21.70 2.81
CA ARG A 326 -1.44 -22.26 2.54
C ARG A 326 -2.21 -21.44 1.51
N PHE A 327 -1.77 -20.24 1.22
CA PHE A 327 -2.31 -19.40 0.13
C PHE A 327 -1.91 -19.90 -1.26
N GLU A 328 -0.97 -20.83 -1.36
CA GLU A 328 -0.50 -21.38 -2.64
C GLU A 328 -1.17 -22.71 -2.93
N LYS A 329 -1.43 -22.99 -4.22
CA LYS A 329 -1.87 -24.32 -4.64
C LYS A 329 -0.82 -25.35 -4.27
N SER A 330 -1.26 -26.49 -3.78
CA SER A 330 -0.37 -27.66 -3.62
C SER A 330 0.15 -28.06 -5.01
N ILE A 331 1.47 -28.22 -5.13
CA ILE A 331 2.14 -28.71 -6.34
C ILE A 331 1.90 -30.20 -6.48
#